data_18a6ce04e5a1b60e61d7e2ce89beba9f
#
_entry.id   18a6ce04e5a1b60e61d7e2ce89beba9f
#
_cell.length_a   1.000
_cell.length_b   1.000
_cell.length_c   1.000
_cell.angle_alpha   90.00
_cell.angle_beta   90.00
_cell.angle_gamma   90.00
#
_symmetry.space_group_name_H-M   'P 1'
#
loop_
_entity.id
_entity.type
_entity.pdbx_description
1 polymer ?
#
loop_
_entity_poly.entity_id
_entity_poly.type
_entity_poly.pdbx_seq_one_letter_code
_entity_poly.pdbx_strand_id
1 'polypeptide(L)'
;MNNHTHYAQLINEKRTTTVTAFPKTSKNLSRRGFIGASTLAPAALMLQAGEAHAAANTRAQLAAVHSGSPAHQLLYKTDEFFIAHRGAGNISPEHTAYAYAESVRRGALAVEISVRTTSDGQFVCMHDTNIKRTTGASMDVRGHTLAELRQHKVDMRQNLGEKTGLYDIPTLEEAIAAVDAVPAGGEYASVGGKKVVLFLEAKDGPAQAGLVKFITERGLQRR
;
A
#
# COMPACT_ATOMS: atom_id res chain seq x y z
N MET A 1 -13.01 -17.68 -27.69
CA MET A 1 -11.79 -18.50 -27.54
C MET A 1 -10.87 -17.80 -26.55
N ASN A 2 -10.53 -18.49 -25.52
CA ASN A 2 -10.13 -18.09 -24.18
C ASN A 2 -8.85 -17.24 -24.05
N ASN A 3 -9.01 -15.99 -23.63
CA ASN A 3 -7.88 -15.13 -23.18
C ASN A 3 -7.46 -15.37 -21.71
N HIS A 4 -8.12 -16.27 -20.99
CA HIS A 4 -7.83 -16.53 -19.57
C HIS A 4 -6.61 -17.43 -19.32
N THR A 5 -6.21 -18.24 -20.28
CA THR A 5 -5.09 -19.18 -20.13
C THR A 5 -3.72 -18.51 -20.26
N HIS A 6 -3.64 -17.36 -20.93
CA HIS A 6 -2.36 -16.68 -21.17
C HIS A 6 -1.83 -15.89 -19.97
N TYR A 7 -2.74 -15.46 -19.08
CA TYR A 7 -2.37 -14.68 -17.88
C TYR A 7 -1.80 -15.54 -16.75
N ALA A 8 -2.30 -16.79 -16.63
CA ALA A 8 -1.80 -17.74 -15.63
C ALA A 8 -0.39 -18.25 -15.94
N GLN A 9 0.00 -18.33 -17.21
CA GLN A 9 1.34 -18.75 -17.62
C GLN A 9 2.42 -17.69 -17.36
N LEU A 10 2.12 -16.41 -17.50
CA LEU A 10 3.07 -15.31 -17.27
C LEU A 10 3.46 -15.12 -15.78
N ILE A 11 2.63 -15.58 -14.86
CA ILE A 11 2.91 -15.52 -13.42
C ILE A 11 3.82 -16.67 -12.97
N ASN A 12 3.80 -17.80 -13.66
CA ASN A 12 4.54 -18.99 -13.25
C ASN A 12 6.02 -19.02 -13.70
N GLU A 13 6.39 -18.23 -14.69
CA GLU A 13 7.78 -18.25 -15.23
C GLU A 13 8.78 -17.36 -14.47
N LYS A 14 8.36 -16.58 -13.45
CA LYS A 14 9.25 -15.68 -12.70
C LYS A 14 9.49 -16.06 -11.23
N ARG A 15 9.17 -17.27 -10.82
CA ARG A 15 9.47 -17.75 -9.46
C ARG A 15 10.71 -18.64 -9.41
N THR A 16 11.87 -18.08 -9.77
CA THR A 16 13.17 -18.65 -9.37
C THR A 16 14.10 -17.50 -8.99
N THR A 17 13.84 -16.86 -7.87
CA THR A 17 14.84 -16.01 -7.23
C THR A 17 15.36 -16.75 -6.01
N THR A 18 16.53 -17.32 -6.18
CA THR A 18 17.32 -17.99 -5.15
C THR A 18 17.58 -17.02 -3.99
N VAL A 19 17.04 -17.34 -2.83
CA VAL A 19 17.39 -16.66 -1.58
C VAL A 19 18.80 -17.11 -1.21
N THR A 20 19.78 -16.22 -1.41
CA THR A 20 21.15 -16.44 -0.93
C THR A 20 21.16 -16.38 0.59
N ALA A 21 21.50 -17.50 1.20
CA ALA A 21 21.69 -17.61 2.64
C ALA A 21 22.90 -16.77 3.10
N PHE A 22 22.71 -15.98 4.17
CA PHE A 22 23.80 -15.28 4.83
C PHE A 22 24.78 -16.26 5.48
N PRO A 23 26.10 -16.07 5.38
CA PRO A 23 27.07 -16.95 5.99
C PRO A 23 27.07 -16.81 7.51
N LYS A 24 26.92 -17.94 8.20
CA LYS A 24 27.15 -18.05 9.64
C LYS A 24 28.66 -18.03 9.90
N THR A 25 29.18 -16.91 10.35
CA THR A 25 30.54 -16.88 10.89
C THR A 25 30.50 -17.27 12.37
N SER A 26 30.84 -18.53 12.65
CA SER A 26 31.20 -18.98 13.99
C SER A 26 32.68 -18.60 14.26
N LYS A 27 32.93 -17.62 15.10
CA LYS A 27 34.26 -17.43 15.69
C LYS A 27 34.27 -18.05 17.11
N ASN A 28 34.99 -19.17 17.24
CA ASN A 28 35.38 -19.74 18.51
C ASN A 28 36.22 -18.73 19.30
N LEU A 29 35.69 -18.23 20.40
CA LEU A 29 36.46 -17.48 21.41
C LEU A 29 36.82 -18.41 22.53
N SER A 30 38.13 -18.64 22.66
CA SER A 30 38.74 -19.46 23.70
C SER A 30 38.50 -18.87 25.09
N ARG A 31 38.11 -19.75 26.01
CA ARG A 31 38.06 -19.47 27.46
C ARG A 31 39.44 -19.28 28.02
N ARG A 32 39.85 -18.07 28.33
CA ARG A 32 40.80 -17.76 29.42
C ARG A 32 40.66 -16.30 29.86
N GLY A 33 40.28 -16.11 31.11
CA GLY A 33 40.65 -15.00 31.98
C GLY A 33 39.89 -13.70 31.81
N PHE A 34 38.80 -13.50 32.56
CA PHE A 34 38.55 -12.20 33.16
C PHE A 34 37.77 -12.41 34.48
N ILE A 35 38.49 -12.38 35.59
CA ILE A 35 37.91 -12.15 36.91
C ILE A 35 37.97 -10.64 37.11
N GLY A 36 36.83 -9.98 37.01
CA GLY A 36 36.69 -8.55 37.27
C GLY A 36 35.21 -8.26 37.53
N ALA A 37 34.87 -8.13 38.79
CA ALA A 37 33.53 -7.86 39.26
C ALA A 37 32.96 -6.57 38.68
N SER A 38 31.77 -6.63 38.11
CA SER A 38 30.91 -5.48 37.97
C SER A 38 29.46 -5.95 38.06
N THR A 39 28.84 -5.68 39.18
CA THR A 39 27.46 -6.01 39.57
C THR A 39 26.41 -5.14 38.87
N LEU A 40 26.68 -4.67 37.65
CA LEU A 40 25.73 -3.84 36.87
C LEU A 40 25.02 -4.58 35.74
N ALA A 41 25.36 -5.85 35.49
CA ALA A 41 24.76 -6.62 34.40
C ALA A 41 23.27 -7.01 34.56
N PRO A 42 22.73 -7.24 35.77
CA PRO A 42 21.33 -7.65 35.89
C PRO A 42 20.30 -6.51 35.57
N ALA A 43 20.65 -5.25 35.83
CA ALA A 43 19.73 -4.15 35.62
C ALA A 43 19.52 -3.85 34.13
N ALA A 44 20.58 -3.87 33.32
CA ALA A 44 20.47 -3.64 31.87
C ALA A 44 19.75 -4.80 31.17
N LEU A 45 19.95 -6.04 31.61
CA LEU A 45 19.26 -7.22 31.08
C LEU A 45 17.75 -7.18 31.43
N MET A 46 17.42 -6.71 32.63
CA MET A 46 16.02 -6.55 33.07
C MET A 46 15.32 -5.42 32.34
N LEU A 47 16.00 -4.31 32.00
CA LEU A 47 15.41 -3.24 31.18
C LEU A 47 15.14 -3.74 29.76
N GLN A 48 16.07 -4.42 29.12
CA GLN A 48 15.87 -4.98 27.77
C GLN A 48 14.77 -6.04 27.73
N ALA A 49 14.67 -6.87 28.75
CA ALA A 49 13.57 -7.83 28.87
C ALA A 49 12.22 -7.14 29.09
N GLY A 50 12.19 -6.04 29.84
CA GLY A 50 10.99 -5.22 30.04
C GLY A 50 10.49 -4.56 28.76
N GLU A 51 11.39 -3.98 27.98
CA GLU A 51 11.05 -3.38 26.68
C GLU A 51 10.59 -4.41 25.66
N ALA A 52 11.23 -5.57 25.60
CA ALA A 52 10.82 -6.67 24.72
C ALA A 52 9.44 -7.22 25.11
N HIS A 53 9.14 -7.36 26.41
CA HIS A 53 7.83 -7.77 26.90
C HIS A 53 6.76 -6.72 26.64
N ALA A 54 7.06 -5.44 26.83
CA ALA A 54 6.15 -4.34 26.54
C ALA A 54 5.83 -4.28 25.02
N ALA A 55 6.85 -4.42 24.17
CA ALA A 55 6.66 -4.47 22.72
C ALA A 55 5.85 -5.69 22.27
N ALA A 56 6.09 -6.87 22.86
CA ALA A 56 5.35 -8.08 22.56
C ALA A 56 3.88 -7.96 22.99
N ASN A 57 3.61 -7.40 24.18
CA ASN A 57 2.26 -7.13 24.66
C ASN A 57 1.53 -6.11 23.80
N THR A 58 2.21 -5.02 23.39
CA THR A 58 1.63 -4.03 22.49
C THR A 58 1.29 -4.65 21.13
N ARG A 59 2.16 -5.49 20.58
CA ARG A 59 1.91 -6.20 19.33
C ARG A 59 0.74 -7.18 19.44
N ALA A 60 0.65 -7.93 20.54
CA ALA A 60 -0.47 -8.84 20.81
C ALA A 60 -1.79 -8.09 21.00
N GLN A 61 -1.78 -6.95 21.70
CA GLN A 61 -2.95 -6.09 21.87
C GLN A 61 -3.40 -5.47 20.55
N LEU A 62 -2.48 -4.98 19.72
CA LEU A 62 -2.80 -4.47 18.39
C LEU A 62 -3.37 -5.57 17.50
N ALA A 63 -2.81 -6.77 17.53
CA ALA A 63 -3.32 -7.92 16.79
C ALA A 63 -4.74 -8.30 17.26
N ALA A 64 -5.00 -8.27 18.55
CA ALA A 64 -6.33 -8.57 19.11
C ALA A 64 -7.37 -7.50 18.75
N VAL A 65 -6.99 -6.21 18.77
CA VAL A 65 -7.87 -5.10 18.39
C VAL A 65 -8.24 -5.14 16.90
N HIS A 66 -7.34 -5.64 16.06
CA HIS A 66 -7.54 -5.71 14.59
C HIS A 66 -7.99 -7.08 14.10
N SER A 67 -8.11 -8.09 14.99
CA SER A 67 -8.63 -9.41 14.62
C SER A 67 -10.03 -9.28 14.02
N GLY A 68 -10.22 -9.88 12.84
CA GLY A 68 -11.49 -9.79 12.10
C GLY A 68 -11.64 -8.55 11.22
N SER A 69 -10.70 -7.58 11.24
CA SER A 69 -10.74 -6.47 10.28
C SER A 69 -10.49 -6.97 8.84
N PRO A 70 -10.96 -6.25 7.80
CA PRO A 70 -10.68 -6.59 6.40
C PRO A 70 -9.18 -6.79 6.14
N ALA A 71 -8.32 -5.91 6.66
CA ALA A 71 -6.87 -6.04 6.52
C ALA A 71 -6.32 -7.30 7.20
N HIS A 72 -6.79 -7.62 8.41
CA HIS A 72 -6.38 -8.85 9.10
C HIS A 72 -6.84 -10.10 8.35
N GLN A 73 -8.09 -10.12 7.85
CA GLN A 73 -8.61 -11.24 7.07
C GLN A 73 -7.78 -11.45 5.80
N LEU A 74 -7.46 -10.37 5.08
CA LEU A 74 -6.65 -10.45 3.86
C LEU A 74 -5.25 -10.98 4.14
N LEU A 75 -4.55 -10.42 5.13
CA LEU A 75 -3.13 -10.70 5.39
C LEU A 75 -2.87 -12.04 6.08
N TYR A 76 -3.82 -12.55 6.87
CA TYR A 76 -3.59 -13.72 7.74
C TYR A 76 -4.56 -14.88 7.52
N LYS A 77 -5.63 -14.68 6.75
CA LYS A 77 -6.69 -15.68 6.56
C LYS A 77 -7.01 -15.97 5.09
N THR A 78 -6.36 -15.28 4.16
CA THR A 78 -6.51 -15.49 2.72
C THR A 78 -5.22 -16.11 2.19
N ASP A 79 -5.32 -17.26 1.53
CA ASP A 79 -4.15 -18.00 1.05
C ASP A 79 -3.44 -17.25 -0.07
N GLU A 80 -4.20 -16.66 -0.99
CA GLU A 80 -3.67 -15.88 -2.11
C GLU A 80 -4.50 -14.62 -2.35
N PHE A 81 -3.82 -13.51 -2.57
CA PHE A 81 -4.45 -12.27 -3.02
C PHE A 81 -3.45 -11.43 -3.83
N PHE A 82 -3.97 -10.50 -4.60
CA PHE A 82 -3.15 -9.50 -5.27
C PHE A 82 -3.54 -8.10 -4.83
N ILE A 83 -2.58 -7.19 -4.89
CA ILE A 83 -2.79 -5.77 -4.66
C ILE A 83 -2.82 -5.10 -6.04
N ALA A 84 -3.91 -4.41 -6.35
CA ALA A 84 -4.01 -3.61 -7.57
C ALA A 84 -3.11 -2.37 -7.44
N HIS A 85 -1.84 -2.52 -7.86
CA HIS A 85 -0.83 -1.47 -7.81
C HIS A 85 -1.25 -0.27 -8.66
N ARG A 86 -1.42 0.89 -8.04
CA ARG A 86 -1.93 2.13 -8.65
C ARG A 86 -3.30 1.98 -9.31
N GLY A 87 -4.16 1.08 -8.79
CA GLY A 87 -5.43 0.76 -9.44
C GLY A 87 -5.25 -0.07 -10.72
N ALA A 88 -4.30 -1.01 -10.74
CA ALA A 88 -3.93 -1.83 -11.91
C ALA A 88 -3.42 -0.99 -13.10
N GLY A 89 -2.44 -0.10 -12.83
CA GLY A 89 -1.89 0.87 -13.79
C GLY A 89 -1.28 0.29 -15.07
N ASN A 90 -1.13 -1.02 -15.17
CA ASN A 90 -0.68 -1.68 -16.40
C ASN A 90 -1.81 -1.91 -17.42
N ILE A 91 -3.07 -1.83 -16.98
CA ILE A 91 -4.26 -2.10 -17.81
C ILE A 91 -5.34 -1.04 -17.65
N SER A 92 -5.17 -0.11 -16.73
CA SER A 92 -6.07 1.02 -16.45
C SER A 92 -5.26 2.30 -16.23
N PRO A 93 -5.83 3.50 -16.47
CA PRO A 93 -5.14 4.76 -16.18
C PRO A 93 -4.81 4.87 -14.70
N GLU A 94 -3.51 4.75 -14.37
CA GLU A 94 -3.05 4.68 -13.00
C GLU A 94 -3.52 5.85 -12.13
N HIS A 95 -3.78 5.56 -10.88
CA HIS A 95 -4.18 6.55 -9.87
C HIS A 95 -5.41 7.39 -10.24
N THR A 96 -6.35 6.83 -11.01
CA THR A 96 -7.65 7.45 -11.27
C THR A 96 -8.77 6.78 -10.47
N ALA A 97 -9.84 7.51 -10.17
CA ALA A 97 -11.03 6.95 -9.54
C ALA A 97 -11.63 5.79 -10.37
N TYR A 98 -11.56 5.90 -11.70
CA TYR A 98 -11.95 4.82 -12.62
C TYR A 98 -11.12 3.55 -12.39
N ALA A 99 -9.78 3.66 -12.35
CA ALA A 99 -8.90 2.51 -12.22
C ALA A 99 -9.12 1.79 -10.89
N TYR A 100 -9.32 2.51 -9.81
CA TYR A 100 -9.62 1.92 -8.50
C TYR A 100 -10.95 1.17 -8.51
N ALA A 101 -12.02 1.80 -8.98
CA ALA A 101 -13.34 1.16 -9.09
C ALA A 101 -13.30 -0.07 -10.01
N GLU A 102 -12.61 0.02 -11.15
CA GLU A 102 -12.51 -1.07 -12.12
C GLU A 102 -11.72 -2.25 -11.55
N SER A 103 -10.63 -1.99 -10.80
CA SER A 103 -9.89 -3.05 -10.11
C SER A 103 -10.76 -3.82 -9.15
N VAL A 104 -11.60 -3.13 -8.39
CA VAL A 104 -12.55 -3.77 -7.45
C VAL A 104 -13.62 -4.57 -8.19
N ARG A 105 -14.19 -4.03 -9.30
CA ARG A 105 -15.13 -4.77 -10.13
C ARG A 105 -14.54 -6.05 -10.68
N ARG A 106 -13.23 -6.06 -10.95
CA ARG A 106 -12.46 -7.23 -11.40
C ARG A 106 -11.99 -8.14 -10.28
N GLY A 107 -12.44 -7.91 -9.04
CA GLY A 107 -12.18 -8.80 -7.90
C GLY A 107 -10.94 -8.47 -7.08
N ALA A 108 -10.34 -7.29 -7.20
CA ALA A 108 -9.26 -6.89 -6.31
C ALA A 108 -9.76 -6.79 -4.87
N LEU A 109 -9.10 -7.52 -3.97
CA LEU A 109 -9.34 -7.46 -2.52
C LEU A 109 -8.52 -6.35 -1.85
N ALA A 110 -7.54 -5.83 -2.56
CA ALA A 110 -6.67 -4.76 -2.10
C ALA A 110 -6.30 -3.81 -3.25
N VAL A 111 -6.20 -2.53 -2.96
CA VAL A 111 -5.71 -1.51 -3.90
C VAL A 111 -4.56 -0.73 -3.26
N GLU A 112 -3.53 -0.43 -4.04
CA GLU A 112 -2.47 0.47 -3.61
C GLU A 112 -2.75 1.88 -4.13
N ILE A 113 -2.58 2.87 -3.25
CA ILE A 113 -2.78 4.29 -3.50
C ILE A 113 -1.54 5.05 -3.06
N SER A 114 -0.78 5.58 -4.00
CA SER A 114 0.30 6.51 -3.71
C SER A 114 -0.25 7.90 -3.42
N VAL A 115 0.08 8.47 -2.27
CA VAL A 115 -0.46 9.74 -1.78
C VAL A 115 0.61 10.82 -1.79
N ARG A 116 0.31 11.95 -2.42
CA ARG A 116 1.10 13.19 -2.37
C ARG A 116 0.26 14.35 -1.86
N THR A 117 0.96 15.41 -1.45
CA THR A 117 0.33 16.62 -0.94
C THR A 117 0.53 17.77 -1.92
N THR A 118 -0.56 18.45 -2.30
CA THR A 118 -0.54 19.67 -3.12
C THR A 118 -0.10 20.89 -2.33
N SER A 119 0.12 22.03 -2.99
CA SER A 119 0.49 23.30 -2.30
C SER A 119 -0.60 23.81 -1.37
N ASP A 120 -1.87 23.52 -1.66
CA ASP A 120 -3.04 23.85 -0.84
C ASP A 120 -3.41 22.75 0.17
N GLY A 121 -2.50 21.75 0.38
CA GLY A 121 -2.63 20.76 1.44
C GLY A 121 -3.59 19.60 1.13
N GLN A 122 -4.06 19.45 -0.11
CA GLN A 122 -4.91 18.32 -0.49
C GLN A 122 -4.08 17.04 -0.68
N PHE A 123 -4.59 15.91 -0.22
CA PHE A 123 -4.03 14.60 -0.55
C PHE A 123 -4.55 14.16 -1.92
N VAL A 124 -3.63 13.94 -2.85
CA VAL A 124 -3.92 13.49 -4.22
C VAL A 124 -3.27 12.15 -4.52
N CYS A 125 -3.91 11.37 -5.39
CA CYS A 125 -3.39 10.09 -5.84
C CYS A 125 -2.41 10.31 -6.99
N MET A 126 -1.11 10.23 -6.67
CA MET A 126 -0.04 10.42 -7.65
C MET A 126 1.25 9.74 -7.18
N HIS A 127 1.86 8.95 -8.06
CA HIS A 127 3.13 8.31 -7.75
C HIS A 127 4.32 9.29 -7.86
N ASP A 128 4.44 9.95 -8.99
CA ASP A 128 5.59 10.79 -9.31
C ASP A 128 5.50 12.16 -8.62
N THR A 129 6.62 12.85 -8.46
CA THR A 129 6.66 14.23 -7.95
C THR A 129 6.06 15.21 -8.95
N ASN A 130 6.08 14.87 -10.24
CA ASN A 130 5.60 15.68 -11.34
C ASN A 130 4.56 14.93 -12.15
N ILE A 131 3.48 15.59 -12.58
CA ILE A 131 2.36 14.95 -13.28
C ILE A 131 2.65 14.65 -14.76
N LYS A 132 3.84 14.98 -15.28
CA LYS A 132 4.17 14.93 -16.71
C LYS A 132 3.94 13.57 -17.35
N ARG A 133 4.31 12.48 -16.68
CA ARG A 133 4.23 11.14 -17.25
C ARG A 133 2.79 10.70 -17.53
N THR A 134 1.85 11.10 -16.68
CA THR A 134 0.46 10.68 -16.78
C THR A 134 -0.44 11.70 -17.48
N THR A 135 -0.02 12.97 -17.57
CA THR A 135 -0.86 14.05 -18.13
C THR A 135 -0.22 14.78 -19.31
N GLY A 136 1.07 14.60 -19.54
CA GLY A 136 1.85 15.39 -20.50
C GLY A 136 2.29 16.77 -20.00
N ALA A 137 1.70 17.30 -18.92
CA ALA A 137 2.01 18.63 -18.38
C ALA A 137 3.12 18.56 -17.33
N SER A 138 4.16 19.38 -17.46
CA SER A 138 5.28 19.39 -16.52
C SER A 138 4.99 20.31 -15.33
N MET A 139 4.35 19.75 -14.28
CA MET A 139 3.98 20.46 -13.06
C MET A 139 4.27 19.59 -11.84
N ASP A 140 4.98 20.15 -10.86
CA ASP A 140 5.25 19.46 -9.60
C ASP A 140 4.03 19.51 -8.68
N VAL A 141 3.64 18.38 -8.13
CA VAL A 141 2.44 18.26 -7.27
C VAL A 141 2.51 19.22 -6.09
N ARG A 142 3.64 19.31 -5.41
CA ARG A 142 3.80 20.20 -4.25
C ARG A 142 3.86 21.70 -4.58
N GLY A 143 4.16 22.05 -5.82
CA GLY A 143 4.25 23.42 -6.30
C GLY A 143 2.92 24.04 -6.73
N HIS A 144 1.86 23.22 -6.85
CA HIS A 144 0.58 23.64 -7.43
C HIS A 144 -0.60 23.19 -6.57
N THR A 145 -1.69 23.93 -6.66
CA THR A 145 -2.96 23.59 -6.04
C THR A 145 -3.65 22.45 -6.78
N LEU A 146 -4.59 21.78 -6.11
CA LEU A 146 -5.42 20.76 -6.76
C LEU A 146 -6.15 21.30 -8.00
N ALA A 147 -6.67 22.53 -7.91
CA ALA A 147 -7.38 23.17 -9.02
C ALA A 147 -6.49 23.39 -10.25
N GLU A 148 -5.23 23.80 -10.04
CA GLU A 148 -4.26 23.96 -11.14
C GLU A 148 -3.90 22.60 -11.76
N LEU A 149 -3.62 21.59 -10.95
CA LEU A 149 -3.29 20.26 -11.43
C LEU A 149 -4.44 19.64 -12.27
N ARG A 150 -5.69 19.88 -11.88
CA ARG A 150 -6.88 19.35 -12.57
C ARG A 150 -7.22 20.02 -13.90
N GLN A 151 -6.52 21.09 -14.28
CA GLN A 151 -6.57 21.60 -15.63
C GLN A 151 -5.98 20.61 -16.64
N HIS A 152 -5.20 19.64 -16.15
CA HIS A 152 -4.58 18.59 -16.94
C HIS A 152 -5.17 17.22 -16.58
N LYS A 153 -5.65 16.51 -17.58
CA LYS A 153 -6.25 15.17 -17.39
C LYS A 153 -5.18 14.10 -17.44
N VAL A 154 -5.38 13.03 -16.68
CA VAL A 154 -4.63 11.79 -16.86
C VAL A 154 -4.98 11.21 -18.22
N ASP A 155 -3.97 11.14 -19.08
CA ASP A 155 -4.05 10.64 -20.45
C ASP A 155 -3.03 9.52 -20.66
N MET A 156 -3.50 8.30 -20.61
CA MET A 156 -2.67 7.09 -20.77
C MET A 156 -2.91 6.40 -22.13
N ARG A 157 -3.50 7.09 -23.10
CA ARG A 157 -3.84 6.51 -24.42
C ARG A 157 -2.63 5.98 -25.16
N GLN A 158 -1.48 6.64 -25.03
CA GLN A 158 -0.22 6.15 -25.63
C GLN A 158 0.20 4.78 -25.08
N ASN A 159 -0.13 4.47 -23.83
CA ASN A 159 0.26 3.24 -23.15
C ASN A 159 -0.82 2.16 -23.20
N LEU A 160 -2.11 2.57 -23.13
CA LEU A 160 -3.26 1.69 -22.95
C LEU A 160 -4.17 1.61 -24.17
N GLY A 161 -3.89 2.42 -25.21
CA GLY A 161 -4.66 2.47 -26.45
C GLY A 161 -5.67 3.62 -26.52
N GLU A 162 -6.02 4.02 -27.73
CA GLU A 162 -6.83 5.20 -28.05
C GLU A 162 -8.26 5.21 -27.45
N LYS A 163 -8.79 4.03 -27.10
CA LYS A 163 -10.10 3.91 -26.46
C LYS A 163 -10.08 4.24 -24.97
N THR A 164 -8.91 4.49 -24.39
CA THR A 164 -8.76 4.87 -22.98
C THR A 164 -9.30 6.29 -22.79
N GLY A 165 -10.14 6.49 -21.77
CA GLY A 165 -10.70 7.80 -21.43
C GLY A 165 -9.66 8.75 -20.82
N LEU A 166 -10.08 10.02 -20.69
CA LEU A 166 -9.36 11.07 -19.95
C LEU A 166 -9.98 11.21 -18.56
N TYR A 167 -9.15 11.29 -17.53
CA TYR A 167 -9.59 11.28 -16.14
C TYR A 167 -8.98 12.42 -15.33
N ASP A 168 -9.69 12.84 -14.29
CA ASP A 168 -9.12 13.78 -13.31
C ASP A 168 -8.08 13.10 -12.41
N ILE A 169 -7.16 13.90 -11.87
CA ILE A 169 -6.32 13.51 -10.73
C ILE A 169 -7.24 13.51 -9.49
N PRO A 170 -7.52 12.36 -8.87
CA PRO A 170 -8.43 12.30 -7.74
C PRO A 170 -7.74 12.69 -6.44
N THR A 171 -8.51 13.22 -5.50
CA THR A 171 -8.11 13.26 -4.09
C THR A 171 -8.13 11.84 -3.51
N LEU A 172 -7.49 11.69 -2.35
CA LEU A 172 -7.54 10.42 -1.60
C LEU A 172 -8.99 10.07 -1.20
N GLU A 173 -9.80 11.07 -0.80
CA GLU A 173 -11.22 10.87 -0.52
C GLU A 173 -11.99 10.35 -1.72
N GLU A 174 -11.80 10.94 -2.89
CA GLU A 174 -12.48 10.54 -4.12
C GLU A 174 -12.06 9.13 -4.55
N ALA A 175 -10.78 8.78 -4.39
CA ALA A 175 -10.29 7.44 -4.66
C ALA A 175 -10.95 6.39 -3.73
N ILE A 176 -11.03 6.67 -2.43
CA ILE A 176 -11.69 5.80 -1.46
C ILE A 176 -13.19 5.70 -1.75
N ALA A 177 -13.84 6.81 -2.06
CA ALA A 177 -15.26 6.83 -2.43
C ALA A 177 -15.51 6.00 -3.70
N ALA A 178 -14.62 6.05 -4.69
CA ALA A 178 -14.74 5.25 -5.91
C ALA A 178 -14.61 3.74 -5.63
N VAL A 179 -13.71 3.34 -4.73
CA VAL A 179 -13.58 1.95 -4.26
C VAL A 179 -14.86 1.51 -3.55
N ASP A 180 -15.40 2.35 -2.66
CA ASP A 180 -16.57 2.04 -1.84
C ASP A 180 -17.90 2.04 -2.63
N ALA A 181 -17.95 2.76 -3.73
CA ALA A 181 -19.12 2.82 -4.61
C ALA A 181 -19.33 1.56 -5.45
N VAL A 182 -18.35 0.65 -5.53
CA VAL A 182 -18.52 -0.60 -6.27
C VAL A 182 -19.47 -1.52 -5.50
N PRO A 183 -20.61 -1.92 -6.11
CA PRO A 183 -21.59 -2.75 -5.43
C PRO A 183 -21.01 -4.09 -4.99
N ALA A 184 -21.33 -4.52 -3.78
CA ALA A 184 -21.12 -5.89 -3.35
C ALA A 184 -22.01 -6.80 -4.21
N GLY A 185 -21.41 -7.75 -4.95
CA GLY A 185 -22.19 -8.73 -5.72
C GLY A 185 -22.11 -8.64 -7.24
N GLY A 186 -21.09 -7.96 -7.79
CA GLY A 186 -20.76 -8.09 -9.23
C GLY A 186 -20.29 -9.49 -9.58
N GLU A 187 -19.81 -9.67 -10.80
CA GLU A 187 -19.29 -10.94 -11.36
C GLU A 187 -18.30 -11.66 -10.41
N TYR A 188 -17.75 -10.94 -9.45
CA TYR A 188 -16.84 -11.41 -8.40
C TYR A 188 -17.46 -11.29 -6.99
N ALA A 189 -18.59 -11.93 -6.80
CA ALA A 189 -19.32 -11.96 -5.52
C ALA A 189 -18.47 -12.42 -4.30
N SER A 190 -17.30 -13.03 -4.53
CA SER A 190 -16.34 -13.39 -3.48
C SER A 190 -15.78 -12.15 -2.73
N VAL A 191 -15.84 -10.97 -3.33
CA VAL A 191 -15.53 -9.70 -2.67
C VAL A 191 -16.76 -9.17 -1.89
N GLY A 192 -17.92 -9.75 -2.15
CA GLY A 192 -19.22 -9.31 -1.63
C GLY A 192 -19.25 -9.11 -0.12
N GLY A 193 -19.61 -7.91 0.30
CA GLY A 193 -19.71 -7.53 1.70
C GLY A 193 -18.39 -7.31 2.44
N LYS A 194 -17.24 -7.60 1.84
CA LYS A 194 -15.92 -7.30 2.43
C LYS A 194 -15.43 -5.95 1.92
N LYS A 195 -15.04 -5.07 2.84
CA LYS A 195 -14.37 -3.83 2.45
C LYS A 195 -13.00 -4.14 1.85
N VAL A 196 -12.73 -3.53 0.70
CA VAL A 196 -11.42 -3.61 0.03
C VAL A 196 -10.35 -3.00 0.93
N VAL A 197 -9.22 -3.66 1.06
CA VAL A 197 -8.08 -3.19 1.86
C VAL A 197 -7.33 -2.10 1.11
N LEU A 198 -6.98 -1.02 1.81
CA LEU A 198 -6.26 0.12 1.25
C LEU A 198 -4.78 0.05 1.66
N PHE A 199 -3.88 -0.06 0.70
CA PHE A 199 -2.45 0.10 0.88
C PHE A 199 -2.07 1.54 0.55
N LEU A 200 -2.03 2.41 1.55
CA LEU A 200 -1.73 3.83 1.39
C LEU A 200 -0.23 4.07 1.52
N GLU A 201 0.40 4.54 0.45
CA GLU A 201 1.82 4.86 0.42
C GLU A 201 2.04 6.37 0.40
N ALA A 202 2.60 6.92 1.49
CA ALA A 202 2.96 8.34 1.55
C ALA A 202 4.23 8.61 0.72
N LYS A 203 4.12 9.44 -0.30
CA LYS A 203 5.21 9.75 -1.25
C LYS A 203 5.98 11.03 -0.93
N ASP A 204 5.55 11.80 0.07
CA ASP A 204 6.25 13.01 0.51
C ASP A 204 6.09 13.25 2.02
N GLY A 205 6.91 14.15 2.57
CA GLY A 205 6.92 14.42 4.01
C GLY A 205 5.58 14.89 4.58
N PRO A 206 4.86 15.85 3.97
CA PRO A 206 3.53 16.25 4.43
C PRO A 206 2.52 15.11 4.39
N ALA A 207 2.54 14.25 3.37
CA ALA A 207 1.69 13.06 3.33
C ALA A 207 2.04 12.09 4.47
N GLN A 208 3.33 11.87 4.77
CA GLN A 208 3.75 11.06 5.91
C GLN A 208 3.21 11.60 7.24
N ALA A 209 3.33 12.90 7.46
CA ALA A 209 2.87 13.54 8.69
C ALA A 209 1.33 13.52 8.83
N GLY A 210 0.60 13.73 7.74
CA GLY A 210 -0.85 13.92 7.74
C GLY A 210 -1.67 12.64 7.56
N LEU A 211 -1.12 11.61 6.91
CA LEU A 211 -1.87 10.42 6.53
C LEU A 211 -2.37 9.62 7.74
N VAL A 212 -1.59 9.52 8.82
CA VAL A 212 -2.02 8.86 10.07
C VAL A 212 -3.24 9.56 10.67
N LYS A 213 -3.21 10.89 10.72
CA LYS A 213 -4.35 11.69 11.18
C LYS A 213 -5.57 11.45 10.30
N PHE A 214 -5.41 11.53 8.98
CA PHE A 214 -6.47 11.26 8.00
C PHE A 214 -7.11 9.89 8.20
N ILE A 215 -6.29 8.83 8.32
CA ILE A 215 -6.75 7.45 8.56
C ILE A 215 -7.57 7.37 9.84
N THR A 216 -7.09 8.02 10.92
CA THR A 216 -7.73 8.00 12.23
C THR A 216 -9.09 8.72 12.22
N GLU A 217 -9.13 9.92 11.66
CA GLU A 217 -10.35 10.75 11.59
C GLU A 217 -11.44 10.12 10.72
N ARG A 218 -11.06 9.33 9.73
CA ARG A 218 -11.99 8.62 8.83
C ARG A 218 -12.33 7.21 9.29
N GLY A 219 -11.79 6.74 10.41
CA GLY A 219 -12.05 5.39 10.92
C GLY A 219 -11.53 4.27 10.00
N LEU A 220 -10.43 4.51 9.26
CA LEU A 220 -9.88 3.57 8.29
C LEU A 220 -8.87 2.59 8.86
N GLN A 221 -8.58 2.63 10.16
CA GLN A 221 -7.51 1.83 10.81
C GLN A 221 -7.70 0.32 10.68
N ARG A 222 -8.89 -0.12 10.36
CA ARG A 222 -9.24 -1.55 10.23
C ARG A 222 -9.38 -2.02 8.77
N ARG A 223 -8.96 -1.19 7.85
CA ARG A 223 -9.19 -1.39 6.43
C ARG A 223 -7.92 -1.53 5.62
#